data_c2e6917fe167565673178e4b39c18db0
#
_entry.id   c2e6917fe167565673178e4b39c18db0
#
_cell.length_a   1.000
_cell.length_b   1.000
_cell.length_c   1.000
_cell.angle_alpha   90.00
_cell.angle_beta   90.00
_cell.angle_gamma   90.00
#
_symmetry.space_group_name_H-M   'P 1'
#
loop_
_entity.id
_entity.type
_entity.pdbx_description
1 polymer ?
#
loop_
_entity_poly.entity_id
_entity_poly.type
_entity_poly.pdbx_seq_one_letter_code
_entity_poly.pdbx_strand_id
1 'polypeptide(L)'
;MGYQLFSDMTADVSEALMRGMPEVAYVPMQVELGGESFTYGPGGSLTVEQFYAQQRAGKFASTSQINPMIYRRRFEQALKAGEDVLYLCFSSGMSGTLQSANLCAEELREEYPARKLIVVDTLCASVGQAMLVREAARGAASAARESNEATHILA
;
A
#
# COMPACT_ATOMS: atom_id res chain seq x y z
N MET A 1 -11.35 -15.13 -9.03
CA MET A 1 -10.07 -14.93 -8.34
C MET A 1 -9.94 -13.45 -7.99
N GLY A 2 -9.77 -13.12 -6.73
CA GLY A 2 -9.61 -11.75 -6.27
C GLY A 2 -8.14 -11.40 -6.15
N TYR A 3 -7.85 -10.11 -6.15
CA TYR A 3 -6.55 -9.60 -5.73
C TYR A 3 -6.72 -8.52 -4.67
N GLN A 4 -5.75 -8.45 -3.75
CA GLN A 4 -5.66 -7.38 -2.77
C GLN A 4 -4.78 -6.27 -3.33
N LEU A 5 -5.34 -5.06 -3.40
CA LEU A 5 -4.57 -3.87 -3.76
C LEU A 5 -3.89 -3.31 -2.51
N PHE A 6 -2.60 -3.06 -2.64
CA PHE A 6 -1.77 -2.44 -1.62
C PHE A 6 -1.15 -1.14 -2.12
N SER A 7 -0.95 -0.21 -1.20
CA SER A 7 -0.02 0.91 -1.34
C SER A 7 0.67 1.17 0.00
N ASP A 8 1.52 2.16 0.09
CA ASP A 8 2.11 2.60 1.34
C ASP A 8 1.59 3.98 1.76
N MET A 9 1.90 4.38 2.98
CA MET A 9 1.37 5.62 3.56
C MET A 9 1.91 6.90 2.94
N THR A 10 2.92 6.81 2.06
CA THR A 10 3.44 7.97 1.30
C THR A 10 2.46 8.45 0.22
N ALA A 11 1.41 7.68 -0.06
CA ALA A 11 0.36 8.07 -1.00
C ALA A 11 -0.56 9.18 -0.46
N ASP A 12 -0.53 9.49 0.84
CA ASP A 12 -1.35 10.54 1.47
C ASP A 12 -2.84 10.46 1.10
N VAL A 13 -3.36 9.25 1.06
CA VAL A 13 -4.73 9.00 0.62
C VAL A 13 -5.72 9.40 1.71
N SER A 14 -6.69 10.25 1.36
CA SER A 14 -7.78 10.60 2.25
C SER A 14 -9.02 9.71 2.03
N GLU A 15 -9.84 9.54 3.07
CA GLU A 15 -11.12 8.83 2.96
C GLU A 15 -12.03 9.45 1.89
N ALA A 16 -11.99 10.78 1.74
CA ALA A 16 -12.78 11.48 0.73
C ALA A 16 -12.38 11.08 -0.70
N LEU A 17 -11.07 10.90 -0.94
CA LEU A 17 -10.54 10.47 -2.24
C LEU A 17 -10.98 9.05 -2.60
N MET A 18 -11.07 8.17 -1.60
CA MET A 18 -11.39 6.75 -1.79
C MET A 18 -12.87 6.41 -1.60
N ARG A 19 -13.72 7.41 -1.41
CA ARG A 19 -15.16 7.18 -1.19
C ARG A 19 -15.79 6.42 -2.36
N GLY A 20 -16.39 5.27 -2.06
CA GLY A 20 -17.02 4.39 -3.05
C GLY A 20 -16.07 3.53 -3.86
N MET A 21 -14.76 3.53 -3.51
CA MET A 21 -13.78 2.61 -4.08
C MET A 21 -13.67 1.34 -3.24
N PRO A 22 -13.20 0.23 -3.83
CA PRO A 22 -12.79 -0.95 -3.06
C PRO A 22 -11.73 -0.62 -2.03
N GLU A 23 -11.66 -1.45 -0.99
CA GLU A 23 -10.65 -1.32 0.05
C GLU A 23 -9.24 -1.47 -0.51
N VAL A 24 -8.36 -0.56 -0.11
CA VAL A 24 -6.92 -0.60 -0.38
C VAL A 24 -6.21 -0.83 0.95
N ALA A 25 -5.36 -1.84 1.01
CA ALA A 25 -4.53 -2.10 2.17
C ALA A 25 -3.28 -1.21 2.13
N TYR A 26 -2.93 -0.60 3.26
CA TYR A 26 -1.74 0.26 3.33
C TYR A 26 -0.64 -0.39 4.16
N VAL A 27 0.59 -0.31 3.64
CA VAL A 27 1.80 -0.70 4.37
C VAL A 27 2.21 0.46 5.26
N PRO A 28 2.29 0.26 6.60
CA PRO A 28 2.70 1.32 7.52
C PRO A 28 4.19 1.64 7.38
N MET A 29 4.56 2.87 7.77
CA MET A 29 5.93 3.32 7.78
C MET A 29 6.34 3.86 9.15
N GLN A 30 7.65 3.89 9.42
CA GLN A 30 8.21 4.48 10.64
C GLN A 30 8.54 5.96 10.40
N VAL A 31 8.19 6.78 11.38
CA VAL A 31 8.45 8.22 11.41
C VAL A 31 9.13 8.56 12.73
N GLU A 32 10.32 9.11 12.65
CA GLU A 32 11.01 9.73 13.79
C GLU A 32 10.61 11.19 13.85
N LEU A 33 10.10 11.65 14.99
CA LEU A 33 9.61 13.01 15.15
C LEU A 33 9.96 13.54 16.54
N GLY A 34 10.86 14.53 16.59
CA GLY A 34 11.31 15.13 17.85
C GLY A 34 12.03 14.16 18.78
N GLY A 35 12.69 13.13 18.23
CA GLY A 35 13.43 12.11 19.00
C GLY A 35 12.58 10.92 19.46
N GLU A 36 11.32 10.87 19.06
CA GLU A 36 10.42 9.74 19.34
C GLU A 36 10.07 9.02 18.03
N SER A 37 9.94 7.68 18.09
CA SER A 37 9.59 6.83 16.94
C SER A 37 8.10 6.51 16.95
N PHE A 38 7.46 6.73 15.81
CA PHE A 38 6.04 6.48 15.59
C PHE A 38 5.81 5.58 14.39
N THR A 39 4.75 4.79 14.44
CA THR A 39 4.22 4.13 13.25
C THR A 39 3.13 5.00 12.63
N TYR A 40 3.28 5.33 11.35
CA TYR A 40 2.26 6.01 10.56
C TYR A 40 1.54 5.01 9.65
N GLY A 41 0.23 4.91 9.77
CA GLY A 41 -0.61 4.01 9.00
C GLY A 41 -1.43 3.05 9.86
N PRO A 42 -1.95 1.96 9.29
CA PRO A 42 -2.81 1.00 9.99
C PRO A 42 -2.16 0.42 11.25
N GLY A 43 -2.84 0.59 12.37
CA GLY A 43 -2.34 0.19 13.69
C GLY A 43 -1.28 1.13 14.27
N GLY A 44 -1.04 2.26 13.64
CA GLY A 44 -0.09 3.28 14.10
C GLY A 44 -0.66 4.23 15.14
N SER A 45 0.25 4.98 15.76
CA SER A 45 -0.04 5.94 16.84
C SER A 45 0.07 7.41 16.41
N LEU A 46 0.54 7.68 15.18
CA LEU A 46 0.73 9.04 14.68
C LEU A 46 -0.43 9.42 13.75
N THR A 47 -1.17 10.47 14.11
CA THR A 47 -2.16 11.06 13.21
C THR A 47 -1.55 12.21 12.39
N VAL A 48 -2.20 12.55 11.28
CA VAL A 48 -1.79 13.68 10.42
C VAL A 48 -1.79 15.00 11.19
N GLU A 49 -2.81 15.21 12.02
CA GLU A 49 -2.95 16.42 12.85
C GLU A 49 -1.82 16.54 13.87
N GLN A 50 -1.48 15.43 14.54
CA GLN A 50 -0.37 15.38 15.49
C GLN A 50 0.96 15.63 14.81
N PHE A 51 1.19 15.03 13.65
CA PHE A 51 2.38 15.22 12.85
C PHE A 51 2.60 16.71 12.52
N TYR A 52 1.62 17.36 11.91
CA TYR A 52 1.72 18.77 11.55
C TYR A 52 1.76 19.72 12.76
N ALA A 53 1.10 19.37 13.86
CA ALA A 53 1.19 20.16 15.08
C ALA A 53 2.61 20.16 15.65
N GLN A 54 3.28 19.02 15.68
CA GLN A 54 4.66 18.91 16.13
C GLN A 54 5.65 19.60 15.19
N GLN A 55 5.44 19.49 13.86
CA GLN A 55 6.28 20.26 12.91
C GLN A 55 6.13 21.77 13.08
N ARG A 56 4.91 22.29 13.29
CA ARG A 56 4.70 23.71 13.59
C ARG A 56 5.34 24.15 14.91
N ALA A 57 5.53 23.22 15.84
CA ALA A 57 6.26 23.44 17.09
C ALA A 57 7.80 23.34 16.93
N GLY A 58 8.30 23.22 15.67
CA GLY A 58 9.72 23.20 15.37
C GLY A 58 10.39 21.83 15.45
N LYS A 59 9.62 20.73 15.60
CA LYS A 59 10.20 19.39 15.56
C LYS A 59 10.39 18.93 14.11
N PHE A 60 11.59 18.44 13.80
CA PHE A 60 11.87 17.86 12.49
C PHE A 60 11.50 16.39 12.47
N ALA A 61 10.94 15.96 11.34
CA ALA A 61 10.63 14.57 11.07
C ALA A 61 11.69 13.96 10.15
N SER A 62 11.99 12.68 10.36
CA SER A 62 12.71 11.84 9.42
C SER A 62 11.98 10.51 9.27
N THR A 63 12.21 9.82 8.17
CA THR A 63 11.61 8.52 7.88
C THR A 63 12.69 7.54 7.50
N SER A 64 12.43 6.27 7.78
CA SER A 64 13.25 5.17 7.33
C SER A 64 12.55 4.39 6.23
N GLN A 65 13.33 3.71 5.40
CA GLN A 65 12.86 2.74 4.43
C GLN A 65 11.99 1.68 5.14
N ILE A 66 10.89 1.27 4.49
CA ILE A 66 10.02 0.22 5.04
C ILE A 66 10.79 -1.10 5.09
N ASN A 67 10.77 -1.75 6.26
CA ASN A 67 11.47 -3.00 6.50
C ASN A 67 10.83 -4.15 5.68
N PRO A 68 11.62 -5.03 5.01
CA PRO A 68 11.10 -6.19 4.29
C PRO A 68 10.15 -7.08 5.07
N MET A 69 10.36 -7.23 6.39
CA MET A 69 9.47 -8.03 7.26
C MET A 69 8.06 -7.44 7.39
N ILE A 70 7.90 -6.12 7.21
CA ILE A 70 6.57 -5.48 7.20
C ILE A 70 5.83 -5.86 5.93
N TYR A 71 6.50 -5.85 4.77
CA TYR A 71 5.95 -6.33 3.51
C TYR A 71 5.56 -7.79 3.59
N ARG A 72 6.47 -8.64 4.11
CA ARG A 72 6.21 -10.07 4.25
C ARG A 72 4.92 -10.33 5.02
N ARG A 73 4.73 -9.71 6.18
CA ARG A 73 3.51 -9.87 6.99
C ARG A 73 2.25 -9.48 6.23
N ARG A 74 2.30 -8.38 5.47
CA ARG A 74 1.14 -7.85 4.76
C ARG A 74 0.79 -8.68 3.52
N PHE A 75 1.78 -8.97 2.69
CA PHE A 75 1.56 -9.69 1.44
C PHE A 75 1.23 -11.16 1.69
N GLU A 76 1.94 -11.81 2.61
CA GLU A 76 1.73 -13.22 2.95
C GLU A 76 0.31 -13.47 3.48
N GLN A 77 -0.27 -12.51 4.22
CA GLN A 77 -1.65 -12.62 4.70
C GLN A 77 -2.64 -12.75 3.53
N ALA A 78 -2.50 -11.94 2.48
CA ALA A 78 -3.35 -12.01 1.30
C ALA A 78 -3.10 -13.31 0.50
N LEU A 79 -1.82 -13.68 0.30
CA LEU A 79 -1.45 -14.89 -0.42
C LEU A 79 -1.99 -16.16 0.26
N LYS A 80 -1.93 -16.23 1.60
CA LYS A 80 -2.52 -17.31 2.41
C LYS A 80 -4.04 -17.36 2.34
N ALA A 81 -4.69 -16.21 2.17
CA ALA A 81 -6.14 -16.13 1.94
C ALA A 81 -6.53 -16.54 0.49
N GLY A 82 -5.56 -16.86 -0.36
CA GLY A 82 -5.80 -17.25 -1.75
C GLY A 82 -5.99 -16.07 -2.70
N GLU A 83 -5.59 -14.87 -2.30
CA GLU A 83 -5.65 -13.65 -3.11
C GLU A 83 -4.29 -13.37 -3.77
N ASP A 84 -4.34 -12.79 -4.95
CA ASP A 84 -3.17 -12.23 -5.60
C ASP A 84 -2.85 -10.85 -4.98
N VAL A 85 -1.64 -10.35 -5.16
CA VAL A 85 -1.20 -9.06 -4.60
C VAL A 85 -0.76 -8.12 -5.72
N LEU A 86 -1.32 -6.91 -5.71
CA LEU A 86 -0.85 -5.78 -6.50
C LEU A 86 -0.43 -4.66 -5.54
N TYR A 87 0.85 -4.30 -5.55
CA TYR A 87 1.39 -3.23 -4.72
C TYR A 87 1.87 -2.05 -5.55
N LEU A 88 1.29 -0.88 -5.32
CA LEU A 88 1.68 0.39 -5.91
C LEU A 88 2.62 1.12 -4.96
N CYS A 89 3.91 1.06 -5.27
CA CYS A 89 5.00 1.51 -4.42
C CYS A 89 5.37 2.97 -4.66
N PHE A 90 5.79 3.64 -3.61
CA PHE A 90 6.49 4.93 -3.65
C PHE A 90 7.66 4.92 -4.62
N SER A 91 7.93 6.07 -5.23
CA SER A 91 8.96 6.26 -6.25
C SER A 91 10.35 5.72 -5.85
N SER A 92 10.94 4.90 -6.70
CA SER A 92 12.32 4.41 -6.57
C SER A 92 13.36 5.54 -6.64
N GLY A 93 13.01 6.65 -7.30
CA GLY A 93 13.87 7.84 -7.38
C GLY A 93 13.99 8.61 -6.05
N MET A 94 13.15 8.30 -5.05
CA MET A 94 13.11 9.00 -3.77
C MET A 94 13.46 8.11 -2.57
N SER A 95 13.32 6.79 -2.68
CA SER A 95 13.54 5.85 -1.57
C SER A 95 13.94 4.46 -2.04
N GLY A 96 14.73 3.74 -1.22
CA GLY A 96 14.99 2.31 -1.40
C GLY A 96 13.80 1.39 -1.05
N THR A 97 12.63 1.95 -0.75
CA THR A 97 11.41 1.22 -0.38
C THR A 97 11.00 0.20 -1.44
N LEU A 98 11.08 0.55 -2.73
CA LEU A 98 10.83 -0.38 -3.83
C LEU A 98 11.76 -1.58 -3.82
N GLN A 99 13.06 -1.38 -3.57
CA GLN A 99 14.02 -2.48 -3.51
C GLN A 99 13.68 -3.45 -2.38
N SER A 100 13.31 -2.94 -1.21
CA SER A 100 12.87 -3.78 -0.08
C SER A 100 11.61 -4.59 -0.41
N ALA A 101 10.65 -3.97 -1.09
CA ALA A 101 9.43 -4.64 -1.51
C ALA A 101 9.71 -5.74 -2.55
N ASN A 102 10.59 -5.48 -3.51
CA ASN A 102 10.95 -6.46 -4.53
C ASN A 102 11.68 -7.67 -3.95
N LEU A 103 12.64 -7.47 -3.04
CA LEU A 103 13.33 -8.57 -2.35
C LEU A 103 12.33 -9.49 -1.64
N CYS A 104 11.41 -8.91 -0.88
CA CYS A 104 10.34 -9.67 -0.23
C CYS A 104 9.42 -10.36 -1.24
N ALA A 105 9.10 -9.70 -2.35
CA ALA A 105 8.22 -10.25 -3.37
C ALA A 105 8.86 -11.44 -4.11
N GLU A 106 10.16 -11.44 -4.33
CA GLU A 106 10.90 -12.55 -4.93
C GLU A 106 10.79 -13.80 -4.07
N GLU A 107 11.08 -13.71 -2.76
CA GLU A 107 10.93 -14.81 -1.81
C GLU A 107 9.48 -15.34 -1.78
N LEU A 108 8.49 -14.45 -1.70
CA LEU A 108 7.09 -14.87 -1.63
C LEU A 108 6.57 -15.49 -2.92
N ARG A 109 7.08 -15.12 -4.10
CA ARG A 109 6.74 -15.77 -5.36
C ARG A 109 7.23 -17.21 -5.42
N GLU A 110 8.40 -17.50 -4.84
CA GLU A 110 8.90 -18.87 -4.71
C GLU A 110 8.06 -19.71 -3.75
N GLU A 111 7.63 -19.12 -2.63
CA GLU A 111 6.81 -19.81 -1.63
C GLU A 111 5.35 -20.01 -2.07
N TYR A 112 4.81 -19.09 -2.89
CA TYR A 112 3.42 -19.09 -3.36
C TYR A 112 3.31 -19.12 -4.90
N PRO A 113 3.84 -20.14 -5.60
CA PRO A 113 3.94 -20.14 -7.08
C PRO A 113 2.58 -20.15 -7.80
N ALA A 114 1.50 -20.50 -7.09
CA ALA A 114 0.14 -20.46 -7.62
C ALA A 114 -0.51 -19.06 -7.53
N ARG A 115 0.18 -18.08 -6.92
CA ARG A 115 -0.32 -16.72 -6.72
C ARG A 115 0.51 -15.70 -7.50
N LYS A 116 -0.13 -14.60 -7.88
CA LYS A 116 0.56 -13.46 -8.50
C LYS A 116 0.84 -12.41 -7.44
N LEU A 117 2.08 -11.96 -7.36
CA LEU A 117 2.49 -10.82 -6.57
C LEU A 117 3.22 -9.85 -7.49
N ILE A 118 2.64 -8.68 -7.72
CA ILE A 118 3.15 -7.66 -8.62
C ILE A 118 3.48 -6.41 -7.81
N VAL A 119 4.72 -5.94 -7.93
CA VAL A 119 5.19 -4.67 -7.36
C VAL A 119 5.39 -3.69 -8.51
N VAL A 120 4.76 -2.53 -8.42
CA VAL A 120 4.82 -1.47 -9.43
C VAL A 120 5.50 -0.25 -8.84
N ASP A 121 6.57 0.21 -9.47
CA ASP A 121 7.14 1.53 -9.20
C ASP A 121 6.21 2.59 -9.79
N THR A 122 5.60 3.41 -8.94
CA THR A 122 4.70 4.46 -9.42
C THR A 122 5.43 5.67 -10.00
N LEU A 123 6.74 5.80 -9.70
CA LEU A 123 7.54 7.00 -9.99
C LEU A 123 6.90 8.29 -9.42
N CYS A 124 6.03 8.12 -8.45
CA CYS A 124 5.23 9.18 -7.84
C CYS A 124 5.35 9.15 -6.30
N ALA A 125 4.87 10.24 -5.70
CA ALA A 125 4.71 10.42 -4.27
C ALA A 125 3.41 11.18 -3.99
N SER A 126 2.91 11.13 -2.74
CA SER A 126 1.77 11.92 -2.27
C SER A 126 0.58 11.85 -3.22
N VAL A 127 0.01 12.98 -3.62
CA VAL A 127 -1.19 13.04 -4.47
C VAL A 127 -1.02 12.33 -5.82
N GLY A 128 0.18 12.34 -6.41
CA GLY A 128 0.45 11.64 -7.66
C GLY A 128 0.30 10.12 -7.51
N GLN A 129 0.87 9.57 -6.44
CA GLN A 129 0.71 8.15 -6.07
C GLN A 129 -0.76 7.85 -5.70
N ALA A 130 -1.42 8.72 -4.94
CA ALA A 130 -2.82 8.58 -4.56
C ALA A 130 -3.77 8.48 -5.78
N MET A 131 -3.51 9.26 -6.82
CA MET A 131 -4.28 9.19 -8.07
C MET A 131 -4.14 7.84 -8.75
N LEU A 132 -2.93 7.27 -8.81
CA LEU A 132 -2.69 5.93 -9.36
C LEU A 132 -3.34 4.84 -8.51
N VAL A 133 -3.27 4.95 -7.19
CA VAL A 133 -3.94 4.03 -6.24
C VAL A 133 -5.45 4.04 -6.46
N ARG A 134 -6.05 5.23 -6.58
CA ARG A 134 -7.49 5.39 -6.84
C ARG A 134 -7.90 4.80 -8.18
N GLU A 135 -7.09 5.00 -9.22
CA GLU A 135 -7.36 4.47 -10.55
C GLU A 135 -7.28 2.93 -10.57
N ALA A 136 -6.28 2.34 -9.90
CA ALA A 136 -6.18 0.89 -9.75
C ALA A 136 -7.38 0.31 -8.97
N ALA A 137 -7.81 0.98 -7.90
CA ALA A 137 -8.99 0.57 -7.13
C ALA A 137 -10.26 0.62 -7.99
N ARG A 138 -10.41 1.64 -8.84
CA ARG A 138 -11.52 1.76 -9.80
C ARG A 138 -11.53 0.61 -10.80
N GLY A 139 -10.37 0.25 -11.35
CA GLY A 139 -10.21 -0.89 -12.24
C GLY A 139 -10.60 -2.23 -11.58
N ALA A 140 -10.23 -2.42 -10.31
CA ALA A 140 -10.64 -3.59 -9.53
C ALA A 140 -12.16 -3.70 -9.40
N ALA A 141 -12.85 -2.58 -9.13
CA ALA A 141 -14.30 -2.55 -9.04
C ALA A 141 -14.98 -2.91 -10.36
N SER A 142 -14.45 -2.46 -11.50
CA SER A 142 -14.98 -2.77 -12.82
C SER A 142 -14.81 -4.25 -13.16
N ALA A 143 -13.63 -4.81 -12.95
CA ALA A 143 -13.36 -6.24 -13.18
C ALA A 143 -14.24 -7.16 -12.33
N ALA A 144 -14.51 -6.78 -11.07
CA ALA A 144 -15.40 -7.53 -10.19
C ALA A 144 -16.87 -7.52 -10.67
N ARG A 145 -17.34 -6.40 -11.23
CA ARG A 145 -18.71 -6.29 -11.79
C ARG A 145 -18.84 -7.15 -13.04
N GLU A 146 -17.90 -7.06 -13.97
CA GLU A 146 -17.90 -7.87 -15.21
C GLU A 146 -17.86 -9.37 -14.90
N SER A 147 -17.08 -9.82 -13.92
CA SER A 147 -17.06 -11.21 -13.46
C SER A 147 -18.39 -11.66 -12.90
N ASN A 148 -19.08 -10.82 -12.11
CA ASN A 148 -20.39 -11.15 -11.56
C ASN A 148 -21.49 -11.20 -12.64
N GLU A 149 -21.48 -10.26 -13.60
CA GLU A 149 -22.43 -10.27 -14.72
C GLU A 149 -22.26 -11.53 -15.60
N ALA A 150 -21.01 -11.91 -15.90
CA ALA A 150 -20.74 -13.13 -16.66
C ALA A 150 -21.25 -14.40 -15.92
N THR A 151 -21.15 -14.45 -14.59
CA THR A 151 -21.65 -15.56 -13.80
C THR A 151 -23.19 -15.62 -13.80
N HIS A 152 -23.86 -14.47 -13.82
CA HIS A 152 -25.33 -14.41 -13.91
C HIS A 152 -25.90 -14.78 -15.30
N ILE A 153 -25.13 -14.64 -16.35
CA ILE A 153 -25.55 -15.01 -17.73
C ILE A 153 -25.42 -16.54 -17.96
N LEU A 154 -24.56 -17.21 -17.19
CA LEU A 154 -24.26 -18.62 -17.32
C LEU A 154 -25.04 -19.51 -16.30
N ALA A 155 -25.85 -18.94 -15.44
CA ALA A 155 -26.71 -19.61 -14.47
C ALA A 155 -28.17 -19.59 -14.90
#